data_11651378264a396456935807fc6fbbbd
#
_entry.id   11651378264a396456935807fc6fbbbd
#
_cell.length_a   1.000
_cell.length_b   1.000
_cell.length_c   1.000
_cell.angle_alpha   90.00
_cell.angle_beta   90.00
_cell.angle_gamma   90.00
#
_symmetry.space_group_name_H-M   'P 1'
#
loop_
_entity.id
_entity.type
_entity.pdbx_description
1 polymer ?
#
loop_
_entity_poly.entity_id
_entity_poly.type
_entity_poly.pdbx_seq_one_letter_code
_entity_poly.pdbx_strand_id
1 'polypeptide(L)'
;DITADWCLTCQVNKALVLNTKKISEIFNSNNVKVLVLDWTKPNENIKKFLTKKERYGIPYNEIYGPLLLNGKILSEILTIHEIQKYIKKAK
;
A
#
# COMPACT_ATOMS: atom_id res chain seq x y z
N ASP A 1 -2.17 2.70 -0.75
CA ASP A 1 -2.05 1.83 -1.93
C ASP A 1 -2.29 2.65 -3.19
N ILE A 2 -1.25 2.85 -3.97
CA ILE A 2 -1.37 3.47 -5.28
C ILE A 2 -1.43 2.36 -6.31
N THR A 3 -2.50 2.31 -7.07
CA THR A 3 -2.81 1.23 -8.01
C THR A 3 -3.25 1.79 -9.36
N ALA A 4 -3.38 0.92 -10.36
CA ALA A 4 -3.92 1.26 -11.67
C ALA A 4 -4.37 -0.01 -12.40
N ASP A 5 -5.31 0.13 -13.31
CA ASP A 5 -5.80 -1.00 -14.10
C ASP A 5 -4.69 -1.61 -14.97
N TRP A 6 -3.76 -0.77 -15.47
CA TRP A 6 -2.66 -1.21 -16.31
C TRP A 6 -1.48 -1.81 -15.54
N CYS A 7 -1.53 -1.82 -14.21
CA CYS A 7 -0.44 -2.31 -13.37
C CYS A 7 -0.67 -3.78 -13.02
N LEU A 8 -0.01 -4.69 -13.73
CA LEU A 8 -0.18 -6.12 -13.52
C LEU A 8 0.22 -6.54 -12.09
N THR A 9 1.34 -6.06 -11.58
CA THR A 9 1.79 -6.38 -10.23
C THR A 9 0.81 -5.88 -9.18
N CYS A 10 0.18 -4.71 -9.40
CA CYS A 10 -0.87 -4.21 -8.52
C CYS A 10 -2.06 -5.18 -8.46
N GLN A 11 -2.46 -5.74 -9.61
CA GLN A 11 -3.58 -6.68 -9.67
C GLN A 11 -3.23 -8.00 -8.97
N VAL A 12 -2.01 -8.47 -9.12
CA VAL A 12 -1.52 -9.67 -8.41
C VAL A 12 -1.53 -9.43 -6.91
N ASN A 13 -1.04 -8.28 -6.44
CA ASN A 13 -1.07 -7.92 -5.02
C ASN A 13 -2.50 -7.92 -4.46
N LYS A 14 -3.46 -7.39 -5.23
CA LYS A 14 -4.87 -7.41 -4.82
C LYS A 14 -5.40 -8.82 -4.68
N ALA A 15 -5.20 -9.64 -5.71
CA ALA A 15 -5.76 -10.99 -5.74
C ALA A 15 -5.16 -11.89 -4.66
N LEU A 16 -3.84 -11.82 -4.44
CA LEU A 16 -3.15 -12.75 -3.57
C LEU A 16 -2.97 -12.24 -2.14
N VAL A 17 -3.10 -10.94 -1.89
CA VAL A 17 -2.85 -10.35 -0.58
C VAL A 17 -3.98 -9.43 -0.13
N LEU A 18 -4.18 -8.32 -0.82
CA LEU A 18 -5.04 -7.24 -0.32
C LEU A 18 -6.53 -7.59 -0.27
N ASN A 19 -7.02 -8.43 -1.17
CA ASN A 19 -8.42 -8.85 -1.22
C ASN A 19 -8.65 -10.18 -0.53
N THR A 20 -7.71 -10.64 0.29
CA THR A 20 -7.88 -11.89 1.02
C THR A 20 -8.63 -11.66 2.33
N LYS A 21 -9.34 -12.70 2.79
CA LYS A 21 -10.03 -12.67 4.07
C LYS A 21 -9.05 -12.45 5.22
N LYS A 22 -7.90 -13.09 5.16
CA LYS A 22 -6.89 -13.01 6.22
C LYS A 22 -6.40 -11.57 6.42
N ILE A 23 -6.09 -10.85 5.34
CA ILE A 23 -5.62 -9.47 5.46
C ILE A 23 -6.75 -8.55 5.93
N SER A 24 -7.98 -8.81 5.50
CA SER A 24 -9.14 -8.06 5.97
C SER A 24 -9.33 -8.19 7.48
N GLU A 25 -9.15 -9.40 8.01
CA GLU A 25 -9.22 -9.63 9.45
C GLU A 25 -8.10 -8.91 10.20
N ILE A 26 -6.88 -8.92 9.66
CA ILE A 26 -5.73 -8.21 10.25
C ILE A 26 -6.01 -6.70 10.29
N PHE A 27 -6.52 -6.14 9.20
CA PHE A 27 -6.84 -4.72 9.13
C PHE A 27 -7.92 -4.34 10.14
N ASN A 28 -8.99 -5.12 10.22
CA ASN A 28 -10.08 -4.86 11.16
C ASN A 28 -9.61 -4.96 12.61
N SER A 29 -8.81 -5.97 12.94
CA SER A 29 -8.30 -6.19 14.30
C SER A 29 -7.34 -5.09 14.76
N ASN A 30 -6.70 -4.39 13.83
CA ASN A 30 -5.71 -3.37 14.14
C ASN A 30 -6.17 -1.95 13.81
N ASN A 31 -7.46 -1.78 13.48
CA ASN A 31 -8.03 -0.49 13.12
C ASN A 31 -7.29 0.18 11.96
N VAL A 32 -6.88 -0.61 10.98
CA VAL A 32 -6.20 -0.11 9.79
C VAL A 32 -7.23 0.43 8.80
N LYS A 33 -7.03 1.66 8.38
CA LYS A 33 -7.82 2.27 7.32
C LYS A 33 -7.01 2.26 6.03
N VAL A 34 -7.56 1.68 4.97
CA VAL A 34 -6.90 1.59 3.67
C VAL A 34 -7.33 2.76 2.80
N LEU A 35 -6.35 3.51 2.31
CA LEU A 35 -6.56 4.58 1.34
C LEU A 35 -6.02 4.11 0.00
N VAL A 36 -6.86 4.18 -1.03
CA VAL A 36 -6.50 3.73 -2.38
C VAL A 36 -6.47 4.94 -3.30
N LEU A 37 -5.33 5.11 -4.00
CA LEU A 37 -5.18 6.12 -5.04
C LEU A 37 -5.09 5.40 -6.38
N ASP A 38 -6.01 5.69 -7.28
CA ASP A 38 -6.09 5.06 -8.59
C ASP A 38 -5.41 5.93 -9.64
N TRP A 39 -4.33 5.40 -10.23
CA TRP A 39 -3.52 6.10 -11.24
C TRP A 39 -3.74 5.50 -12.64
N THR A 40 -4.92 4.97 -12.88
CA THR A 40 -5.28 4.43 -14.21
C THR A 40 -5.18 5.50 -15.28
N LYS A 41 -5.57 6.73 -14.94
CA LYS A 41 -5.43 7.91 -15.80
C LYS A 41 -4.33 8.82 -15.26
N PRO A 42 -3.72 9.66 -16.12
CA PRO A 42 -2.72 10.62 -15.67
C PRO A 42 -3.26 11.48 -14.53
N ASN A 43 -2.44 11.66 -13.48
CA ASN A 43 -2.82 12.42 -12.29
C ASN A 43 -1.58 13.11 -11.73
N GLU A 44 -1.55 14.43 -11.82
CA GLU A 44 -0.40 15.21 -11.39
C GLU A 44 -0.16 15.15 -9.88
N ASN A 45 -1.22 15.04 -9.08
CA ASN A 45 -1.08 14.96 -7.63
C ASN A 45 -0.40 13.65 -7.22
N ILE A 46 -0.79 12.54 -7.84
CA ILE A 46 -0.16 11.24 -7.59
C ILE A 46 1.30 11.28 -8.04
N LYS A 47 1.55 11.84 -9.22
CA LYS A 47 2.91 11.96 -9.75
C LYS A 47 3.80 12.77 -8.82
N LYS A 48 3.32 13.90 -8.32
CA LYS A 48 4.06 14.74 -7.37
C LYS A 48 4.34 14.00 -6.07
N PHE A 49 3.35 13.27 -5.56
CA PHE A 49 3.53 12.48 -4.35
C PHE A 49 4.64 11.44 -4.52
N LEU A 50 4.60 10.68 -5.61
CA LEU A 50 5.61 9.65 -5.89
C LEU A 50 6.99 10.26 -6.09
N THR A 51 7.10 11.35 -6.82
CA THR A 51 8.37 12.05 -7.04
C THR A 51 8.96 12.54 -5.73
N LYS A 52 8.13 13.07 -4.83
CA LYS A 52 8.56 13.51 -3.50
C LYS A 52 9.11 12.35 -2.68
N LYS A 53 8.58 11.14 -2.87
CA LYS A 53 9.07 9.92 -2.23
C LYS A 53 10.23 9.28 -3.00
N GLU A 54 10.70 9.91 -4.06
CA GLU A 54 11.77 9.41 -4.92
C GLU A 54 11.40 8.10 -5.60
N ARG A 55 10.11 7.96 -5.96
CA ARG A 55 9.58 6.80 -6.68
C ARG A 55 9.00 7.25 -8.02
N TYR A 56 9.11 6.39 -9.01
CA TYR A 56 8.71 6.75 -10.38
C TYR A 56 7.71 5.76 -10.99
N GLY A 57 7.24 4.82 -10.20
CA GLY A 57 6.29 3.82 -10.67
C GLY A 57 5.49 3.18 -9.56
N ILE A 58 4.60 2.29 -9.93
CA ILE A 58 3.74 1.54 -9.03
C ILE A 58 3.93 0.03 -9.28
N PRO A 59 3.59 -0.86 -8.35
CA PRO A 59 2.81 -0.59 -7.13
C PRO A 59 3.59 0.22 -6.09
N TYR A 60 2.83 1.00 -5.33
CA TYR A 60 3.37 1.75 -4.20
C TYR A 60 2.43 1.58 -3.02
N ASN A 61 2.95 1.05 -1.94
CA ASN A 61 2.20 0.87 -0.70
C ASN A 61 3.02 1.39 0.46
N GLU A 62 2.38 2.13 1.35
CA GLU A 62 3.05 2.73 2.49
C GLU A 62 2.15 2.61 3.71
N ILE A 63 2.76 2.26 4.86
CA ILE A 63 2.05 2.16 6.14
C ILE A 63 2.43 3.33 7.02
N TYR A 64 1.43 4.00 7.58
CA TYR A 64 1.59 5.07 8.56
C TYR A 64 0.96 4.68 9.87
N GLY A 65 1.48 5.22 10.96
CA GLY A 65 0.90 5.05 12.28
C GLY A 65 1.62 5.89 13.31
N PRO A 66 1.17 5.84 14.58
CA PRO A 66 1.78 6.65 15.65
C PRO A 66 3.29 6.49 15.78
N LEU A 67 3.81 5.28 15.54
CA LEU A 67 5.24 5.01 15.64
C LEU A 67 5.94 5.01 14.27
N LEU A 68 5.21 5.25 13.18
CA LEU A 68 5.74 5.38 11.82
C LEU A 68 5.11 6.62 11.17
N LEU A 69 5.36 7.79 11.74
CA LEU A 69 4.73 9.04 11.28
C LEU A 69 5.13 9.43 9.85
N ASN A 70 6.35 9.10 9.46
CA ASN A 70 6.84 9.39 8.12
C ASN A 70 6.57 8.26 7.12
N GLY A 71 5.92 7.20 7.59
CA GLY A 71 5.56 6.06 6.78
C GLY A 71 6.67 5.05 6.57
N LYS A 72 6.28 3.84 6.22
CA LYS A 72 7.19 2.78 5.79
C LYS A 72 6.74 2.29 4.43
N ILE A 73 7.58 2.45 3.42
CA ILE A 73 7.30 1.98 2.07
C ILE A 73 7.51 0.47 2.03
N LEU A 74 6.51 -0.26 1.55
CA LEU A 74 6.56 -1.72 1.45
C LEU A 74 7.20 -2.16 0.14
N SER A 75 7.59 -3.44 0.09
CA SER A 75 8.10 -4.06 -1.13
C SER A 75 7.05 -4.01 -2.24
N GLU A 76 7.49 -3.98 -3.49
CA GLU A 76 6.58 -3.94 -4.64
C GLU A 76 5.68 -5.17 -4.69
N ILE A 77 6.23 -6.34 -4.37
CA ILE A 77 5.45 -7.57 -4.25
C ILE A 77 5.09 -7.72 -2.77
N LEU A 78 3.79 -7.57 -2.48
CA LEU A 78 3.31 -7.61 -1.11
C LEU A 78 3.24 -9.02 -0.56
N THR A 79 3.49 -9.14 0.75
CA THR A 79 3.22 -10.37 1.49
C THR A 79 2.45 -10.02 2.76
N ILE A 80 1.65 -10.95 3.22
CA ILE A 80 0.90 -10.78 4.47
C ILE A 80 1.86 -10.59 5.64
N HIS A 81 2.98 -11.34 5.63
CA HIS A 81 4.00 -11.23 6.67
C HIS A 81 4.58 -9.83 6.80
N GLU A 82 4.96 -9.21 5.68
CA GLU A 82 5.51 -7.85 5.69
C GLU A 82 4.49 -6.82 6.18
N ILE A 83 3.27 -6.91 5.68
CA ILE A 83 2.19 -6.01 6.11
C ILE A 83 1.96 -6.12 7.60
N GLN A 84 1.83 -7.34 8.11
CA GLN A 84 1.60 -7.58 9.53
C GLN A 84 2.74 -7.06 10.40
N LYS A 85 3.99 -7.28 9.97
CA LYS A 85 5.19 -6.81 10.66
C LYS A 85 5.16 -5.29 10.85
N TYR A 86 4.87 -4.55 9.78
CA TYR A 86 4.91 -3.09 9.84
C TYR A 86 3.66 -2.48 10.47
N ILE A 87 2.52 -3.16 10.44
CA ILE A 87 1.37 -2.76 11.25
C ILE A 87 1.74 -2.78 12.74
N LYS A 88 2.40 -3.84 13.18
CA LYS A 88 2.87 -3.92 14.58
C LYS A 88 3.85 -2.80 14.93
N LYS A 89 4.77 -2.48 14.03
CA LYS A 89 5.75 -1.41 14.27
C LYS A 89 5.12 -0.02 14.24
N ALA A 90 4.00 0.15 13.53
CA ALA A 90 3.32 1.43 13.41
C ALA A 90 2.48 1.79 14.62
N LYS A 91 2.12 0.82 15.43
CA LYS A 91 1.34 1.03 16.65
C LYS A 91 2.21 1.65 17.73
#